data_51a1470ef7bd8147916dda4ed417838f
#
_entry.id   51a1470ef7bd8147916dda4ed417838f
#
_cell.length_a   1.000
_cell.length_b   1.000
_cell.length_c   1.000
_cell.angle_alpha   90.00
_cell.angle_beta   90.00
_cell.angle_gamma   90.00
#
_symmetry.space_group_name_H-M   'P 1'
#
loop_
_entity.id
_entity.type
_entity.pdbx_description
1 polymer ?
#
loop_
_entity_poly.entity_id
_entity_poly.type
_entity_poly.pdbx_seq_one_letter_code
_entity_poly.pdbx_strand_id
1 'polypeptide(L)'
;MQTIAIQRDTRFSPHSVEKDYDILAAVAQPLNAKIIAENNLKAYHLAEAKVILNMGRLPHTLQMIEKYAAQKCVVNPTNGIRNCQRSLITKLMRNANIPIPPQEGNKGYWLKRGDEAAQSENDIIYCANKKQLQQAKTDFSKRGITNTVVQAHVEGDLVKFYGVNNTHFFRYYYPTDDGITKFADEQHNGTAHHFPFQWKALEATANHIATLANTPVYGGDAIVTAEGTFYIIDFNDWPSFSRCKNEAAKAINLYVAMQLKI
;
A
#
# COMPACT_ATOMS: atom_id res chain seq x y z
N MET A 1 8.81 -0.54 28.29
CA MET A 1 7.87 -1.35 27.45
C MET A 1 8.65 -1.82 26.25
N GLN A 2 8.71 -3.15 25.97
CA GLN A 2 9.50 -3.64 24.85
C GLN A 2 8.74 -3.46 23.53
N THR A 3 9.37 -2.78 22.59
CA THR A 3 8.87 -2.58 21.22
C THR A 3 9.81 -3.24 20.23
N ILE A 4 9.27 -3.91 19.22
CA ILE A 4 10.05 -4.43 18.10
C ILE A 4 9.50 -3.85 16.79
N ALA A 5 10.36 -3.73 15.80
CA ALA A 5 10.03 -3.29 14.46
C ALA A 5 10.50 -4.37 13.47
N ILE A 6 9.60 -4.87 12.66
CA ILE A 6 9.86 -5.95 11.71
C ILE A 6 10.02 -5.35 10.33
N GLN A 7 11.23 -5.40 9.79
CA GLN A 7 11.54 -4.96 8.44
C GLN A 7 11.14 -6.04 7.44
N ARG A 8 10.42 -5.66 6.38
CA ARG A 8 10.03 -6.58 5.30
C ARG A 8 11.23 -7.11 4.53
N ASP A 9 11.08 -8.30 3.96
CA ASP A 9 12.06 -8.88 3.04
C ASP A 9 12.19 -8.02 1.78
N THR A 10 13.42 -7.91 1.28
CA THR A 10 13.77 -7.05 0.13
C THR A 10 13.02 -7.40 -1.15
N ARG A 11 12.56 -8.66 -1.31
CA ARG A 11 11.77 -9.12 -2.46
C ARG A 11 10.46 -8.35 -2.66
N PHE A 12 9.88 -7.80 -1.57
CA PHE A 12 8.60 -7.08 -1.64
C PHE A 12 8.73 -5.60 -2.02
N SER A 13 9.94 -5.06 -1.99
CA SER A 13 10.22 -3.68 -2.40
C SER A 13 11.68 -3.50 -2.86
N PRO A 14 12.13 -4.22 -3.89
CA PRO A 14 13.53 -4.25 -4.29
C PRO A 14 14.10 -2.88 -4.65
N HIS A 15 13.25 -1.96 -5.13
CA HIS A 15 13.65 -0.59 -5.50
C HIS A 15 13.44 0.44 -4.38
N SER A 16 13.07 0.02 -3.17
CA SER A 16 12.73 0.92 -2.06
C SER A 16 13.26 0.45 -0.70
N VAL A 17 14.20 -0.49 -0.68
CA VAL A 17 14.73 -1.11 0.56
C VAL A 17 15.23 -0.08 1.57
N GLU A 18 16.02 0.88 1.13
CA GLU A 18 16.55 1.96 1.99
C GLU A 18 15.42 2.86 2.52
N LYS A 19 14.47 3.21 1.64
CA LYS A 19 13.33 4.07 2.03
C LYS A 19 12.40 3.38 3.02
N ASP A 20 12.20 2.07 2.88
CA ASP A 20 11.43 1.26 3.83
C ASP A 20 12.13 1.16 5.19
N TYR A 21 13.46 0.97 5.17
CA TYR A 21 14.25 1.01 6.40
C TYR A 21 14.19 2.38 7.06
N ASP A 22 14.32 3.45 6.30
CA ASP A 22 14.32 4.83 6.77
C ASP A 22 13.04 5.19 7.53
N ILE A 23 11.87 4.87 6.97
CA ILE A 23 10.60 5.15 7.67
C ILE A 23 10.47 4.26 8.91
N LEU A 24 10.83 2.97 8.82
CA LEU A 24 10.77 2.08 9.97
C LEU A 24 11.69 2.55 11.09
N ALA A 25 12.91 2.99 10.77
CA ALA A 25 13.87 3.54 11.73
C ALA A 25 13.35 4.82 12.37
N ALA A 26 12.77 5.73 11.59
CA ALA A 26 12.19 6.98 12.10
C ALA A 26 11.03 6.74 13.08
N VAL A 27 10.23 5.68 12.87
CA VAL A 27 9.17 5.27 13.80
C VAL A 27 9.75 4.54 15.02
N ALA A 28 10.73 3.69 14.81
CA ALA A 28 11.32 2.82 15.85
C ALA A 28 12.12 3.61 16.88
N GLN A 29 12.87 4.64 16.44
CA GLN A 29 13.79 5.41 17.30
C GLN A 29 13.10 6.00 18.55
N PRO A 30 11.98 6.75 18.47
CA PRO A 30 11.32 7.32 19.65
C PRO A 30 10.74 6.27 20.61
N LEU A 31 10.47 5.07 20.10
CA LEU A 31 9.92 3.93 20.86
C LEU A 31 11.01 3.03 21.42
N ASN A 32 12.30 3.33 21.21
CA ASN A 32 13.43 2.46 21.52
C ASN A 32 13.23 1.03 20.98
N ALA A 33 12.63 0.92 19.78
CA ALA A 33 12.30 -0.36 19.18
C ALA A 33 13.53 -1.00 18.52
N LYS A 34 13.70 -2.31 18.74
CA LYS A 34 14.70 -3.11 18.03
C LYS A 34 14.18 -3.44 16.64
N ILE A 35 14.91 -3.05 15.59
CA ILE A 35 14.60 -3.43 14.21
C ILE A 35 15.14 -4.84 13.93
N ILE A 36 14.30 -5.69 13.36
CA ILE A 36 14.61 -7.10 13.04
C ILE A 36 14.13 -7.36 11.62
N ALA A 37 15.01 -7.82 10.74
CA ALA A 37 14.59 -8.32 9.43
C ALA A 37 13.65 -9.53 9.60
N GLU A 38 12.56 -9.59 8.83
CA GLU A 38 11.53 -10.65 9.02
C GLU A 38 12.09 -12.07 8.88
N ASN A 39 13.13 -12.28 8.07
CA ASN A 39 13.83 -13.57 7.96
C ASN A 39 14.58 -13.98 9.23
N ASN A 40 14.90 -13.03 10.11
CA ASN A 40 15.60 -13.26 11.38
C ASN A 40 14.66 -13.22 12.59
N LEU A 41 13.36 -13.05 12.37
CA LEU A 41 12.36 -13.03 13.43
C LEU A 41 12.31 -14.38 14.13
N LYS A 42 12.30 -14.35 15.46
CA LYS A 42 12.18 -15.54 16.32
C LYS A 42 11.05 -15.35 17.33
N ALA A 43 10.49 -16.45 17.79
CA ALA A 43 9.38 -16.45 18.73
C ALA A 43 9.66 -15.65 20.02
N TYR A 44 10.87 -15.72 20.55
CA TYR A 44 11.26 -14.97 21.75
C TYR A 44 11.24 -13.45 21.58
N HIS A 45 11.49 -12.94 20.35
CA HIS A 45 11.35 -11.50 20.06
C HIS A 45 9.90 -11.04 20.26
N LEU A 46 8.95 -11.88 19.86
CA LEU A 46 7.53 -11.58 19.95
C LEU A 46 6.97 -11.80 21.36
N ALA A 47 7.49 -12.77 22.09
CA ALA A 47 6.96 -13.14 23.41
C ALA A 47 6.93 -11.95 24.38
N GLU A 48 8.01 -11.18 24.44
CA GLU A 48 8.18 -10.05 25.37
C GLU A 48 7.69 -8.70 24.82
N ALA A 49 7.50 -8.59 23.49
CA ALA A 49 7.06 -7.35 22.87
C ALA A 49 5.62 -7.02 23.27
N LYS A 50 5.37 -5.76 23.62
CA LYS A 50 4.02 -5.19 23.77
C LYS A 50 3.55 -4.44 22.53
N VAL A 51 4.50 -3.91 21.78
CA VAL A 51 4.25 -3.23 20.49
C VAL A 51 5.06 -3.92 19.41
N ILE A 52 4.42 -4.18 18.28
CA ILE A 52 5.00 -4.78 17.10
C ILE A 52 4.72 -3.86 15.92
N LEU A 53 5.74 -3.14 15.44
CA LEU A 53 5.69 -2.38 14.20
C LEU A 53 5.94 -3.37 13.06
N ASN A 54 4.91 -3.72 12.30
CA ASN A 54 4.96 -4.86 11.40
C ASN A 54 4.92 -4.44 9.93
N MET A 55 6.07 -4.47 9.25
CA MET A 55 6.17 -4.41 7.79
C MET A 55 6.35 -5.79 7.14
N GLY A 56 6.46 -6.87 7.92
CA GLY A 56 6.69 -8.22 7.42
C GLY A 56 5.53 -8.73 6.58
N ARG A 57 5.82 -9.47 5.51
CA ARG A 57 4.85 -10.03 4.56
C ARG A 57 5.00 -11.53 4.33
N LEU A 58 6.11 -12.13 4.77
CA LEU A 58 6.30 -13.57 4.60
C LEU A 58 5.22 -14.36 5.35
N PRO A 59 4.65 -15.42 4.76
CA PRO A 59 3.59 -16.21 5.39
C PRO A 59 3.96 -16.71 6.78
N HIS A 60 5.20 -17.22 6.97
CA HIS A 60 5.66 -17.69 8.27
C HIS A 60 5.81 -16.57 9.31
N THR A 61 6.22 -15.37 8.87
CA THR A 61 6.30 -14.17 9.71
C THR A 61 4.91 -13.80 10.22
N LEU A 62 3.94 -13.70 9.32
CA LEU A 62 2.56 -13.36 9.67
C LEU A 62 1.94 -14.41 10.62
N GLN A 63 2.14 -15.71 10.35
CA GLN A 63 1.68 -16.78 11.23
C GLN A 63 2.33 -16.72 12.61
N MET A 64 3.63 -16.39 12.67
CA MET A 64 4.34 -16.26 13.95
C MET A 64 3.79 -15.06 14.75
N ILE A 65 3.59 -13.89 14.09
CA ILE A 65 3.00 -12.72 14.76
C ILE A 65 1.62 -13.05 15.31
N GLU A 66 0.76 -13.73 14.56
CA GLU A 66 -0.60 -14.11 14.99
C GLU A 66 -0.62 -14.91 16.29
N LYS A 67 0.32 -15.85 16.46
CA LYS A 67 0.43 -16.64 17.70
C LYS A 67 0.70 -15.79 18.94
N TYR A 68 1.30 -14.60 18.76
CA TYR A 68 1.72 -13.72 19.86
C TYR A 68 0.96 -12.40 19.90
N ALA A 69 0.02 -12.16 18.97
CA ALA A 69 -0.65 -10.87 18.80
C ALA A 69 -1.65 -10.55 19.93
N ALA A 70 -2.15 -11.56 20.64
CA ALA A 70 -3.14 -11.36 21.70
C ALA A 70 -2.64 -10.32 22.73
N GLN A 71 -3.49 -9.30 23.00
CA GLN A 71 -3.21 -8.21 23.95
C GLN A 71 -1.99 -7.33 23.59
N LYS A 72 -1.53 -7.35 22.33
CA LYS A 72 -0.42 -6.53 21.84
C LYS A 72 -0.92 -5.51 20.83
N CYS A 73 -0.24 -4.36 20.80
CA CYS A 73 -0.42 -3.38 19.74
C CYS A 73 0.40 -3.84 18.50
N VAL A 74 -0.28 -4.24 17.44
CA VAL A 74 0.37 -4.64 16.17
C VAL A 74 0.01 -3.65 15.06
N VAL A 75 1.00 -2.98 14.48
CA VAL A 75 0.83 -1.96 13.44
C VAL A 75 1.74 -2.27 12.24
N ASN A 76 1.22 -2.71 11.09
CA ASN A 76 -0.19 -3.07 10.78
C ASN A 76 -0.48 -4.51 11.27
N PRO A 77 -1.73 -4.81 11.64
CA PRO A 77 -2.17 -6.16 11.92
C PRO A 77 -1.95 -7.10 10.74
N THR A 78 -1.72 -8.40 11.01
CA THR A 78 -1.42 -9.40 9.97
C THR A 78 -2.54 -9.58 8.95
N ASN A 79 -3.80 -9.53 9.40
CA ASN A 79 -4.94 -9.57 8.50
C ASN A 79 -5.02 -8.31 7.60
N GLY A 80 -4.61 -7.14 8.10
CA GLY A 80 -4.52 -5.92 7.31
C GLY A 80 -3.50 -6.06 6.18
N ILE A 81 -2.32 -6.61 6.48
CA ILE A 81 -1.31 -6.88 5.45
C ILE A 81 -1.83 -7.86 4.39
N ARG A 82 -2.53 -8.94 4.79
CA ARG A 82 -3.15 -9.86 3.83
C ARG A 82 -4.25 -9.19 3.01
N ASN A 83 -5.09 -8.35 3.63
CA ASN A 83 -6.15 -7.64 2.94
C ASN A 83 -5.62 -6.66 1.89
N CYS A 84 -4.37 -6.20 2.01
CA CYS A 84 -3.69 -5.37 1.01
C CYS A 84 -3.18 -6.15 -0.21
N GLN A 85 -3.33 -7.49 -0.28
CA GLN A 85 -3.15 -8.20 -1.54
C GLN A 85 -4.10 -7.62 -2.60
N ARG A 86 -3.58 -7.34 -3.80
CA ARG A 86 -4.32 -6.53 -4.80
C ARG A 86 -5.70 -7.07 -5.14
N SER A 87 -5.86 -8.38 -5.30
CA SER A 87 -7.17 -8.98 -5.56
C SER A 87 -8.14 -8.83 -4.40
N LEU A 88 -7.66 -8.98 -3.16
CA LEU A 88 -8.47 -8.87 -1.96
C LEU A 88 -8.87 -7.42 -1.71
N ILE A 89 -7.93 -6.48 -1.75
CA ILE A 89 -8.25 -5.07 -1.54
C ILE A 89 -9.17 -4.52 -2.64
N THR A 90 -8.98 -4.93 -3.91
CA THR A 90 -9.88 -4.56 -4.99
C THR A 90 -11.30 -5.09 -4.75
N LYS A 91 -11.44 -6.31 -4.25
CA LYS A 91 -12.74 -6.90 -3.89
C LYS A 91 -13.38 -6.14 -2.72
N LEU A 92 -12.62 -5.82 -1.68
CA LEU A 92 -13.11 -5.01 -0.54
C LEU A 92 -13.60 -3.64 -1.00
N MET A 93 -12.81 -2.93 -1.79
CA MET A 93 -13.18 -1.63 -2.34
C MET A 93 -14.46 -1.70 -3.19
N ARG A 94 -14.57 -2.71 -4.06
CA ARG A 94 -15.78 -2.90 -4.91
C ARG A 94 -17.02 -3.16 -4.07
N ASN A 95 -16.94 -4.04 -3.09
CA ASN A 95 -18.06 -4.38 -2.20
C ASN A 95 -18.53 -3.19 -1.35
N ALA A 96 -17.63 -2.26 -1.04
CA ALA A 96 -17.93 -1.04 -0.30
C ALA A 96 -18.30 0.14 -1.20
N ASN A 97 -18.49 -0.07 -2.52
CA ASN A 97 -18.77 0.98 -3.50
C ASN A 97 -17.74 2.11 -3.52
N ILE A 98 -16.49 1.81 -3.21
CA ILE A 98 -15.37 2.75 -3.36
C ILE A 98 -15.16 3.04 -4.85
N PRO A 99 -14.93 4.30 -5.24
CA PRO A 99 -14.60 4.64 -6.62
C PRO A 99 -13.28 3.97 -7.05
N ILE A 100 -13.39 2.90 -7.85
CA ILE A 100 -12.26 2.22 -8.50
C ILE A 100 -12.52 2.16 -10.00
N PRO A 101 -11.49 2.07 -10.86
CA PRO A 101 -11.71 1.92 -12.29
C PRO A 101 -12.62 0.73 -12.61
N PRO A 102 -13.54 0.87 -13.57
CA PRO A 102 -14.37 -0.23 -14.02
C PRO A 102 -13.51 -1.36 -14.64
N GLN A 103 -14.09 -2.54 -14.81
CA GLN A 103 -13.39 -3.65 -15.47
C GLN A 103 -13.43 -3.53 -17.00
N GLU A 104 -14.41 -2.82 -17.54
CA GLU A 104 -14.60 -2.58 -18.96
C GLU A 104 -14.47 -1.10 -19.30
N GLY A 105 -13.83 -0.83 -20.43
CA GLY A 105 -13.61 0.53 -20.94
C GLY A 105 -13.17 0.51 -22.40
N ASN A 106 -13.02 1.68 -22.99
CA ASN A 106 -12.66 1.87 -24.40
C ASN A 106 -11.28 2.53 -24.61
N LYS A 107 -10.59 2.91 -23.51
CA LYS A 107 -9.28 3.59 -23.55
C LYS A 107 -8.12 2.68 -23.15
N GLY A 108 -8.33 1.36 -23.17
CA GLY A 108 -7.35 0.35 -22.77
C GLY A 108 -7.60 -0.20 -21.38
N TYR A 109 -6.68 -1.09 -20.97
CA TYR A 109 -6.80 -1.88 -19.74
C TYR A 109 -5.47 -2.00 -19.04
N TRP A 110 -5.51 -2.11 -17.73
CA TRP A 110 -4.41 -2.52 -16.90
C TRP A 110 -4.64 -3.94 -16.40
N LEU A 111 -3.72 -4.85 -16.75
CA LEU A 111 -3.65 -6.18 -16.16
C LEU A 111 -2.59 -6.16 -15.06
N LYS A 112 -2.97 -6.51 -13.84
CA LYS A 112 -2.10 -6.46 -12.66
C LYS A 112 -2.08 -7.82 -11.97
N ARG A 113 -0.92 -8.24 -11.47
CA ARG A 113 -0.79 -9.40 -10.59
C ARG A 113 -1.62 -9.16 -9.33
N GLY A 114 -2.43 -10.15 -8.91
CA GLY A 114 -3.43 -10.02 -7.86
C GLY A 114 -3.06 -10.64 -6.51
N ASP A 115 -2.20 -11.66 -6.52
CA ASP A 115 -1.84 -12.46 -5.33
C ASP A 115 -0.77 -11.81 -4.45
N GLU A 116 0.14 -11.04 -5.05
CA GLU A 116 1.25 -10.38 -4.36
C GLU A 116 1.49 -8.96 -4.89
N ALA A 117 2.38 -8.22 -4.24
CA ALA A 117 2.92 -6.99 -4.82
C ALA A 117 3.68 -7.31 -6.12
N ALA A 118 3.72 -6.34 -7.05
CA ALA A 118 4.51 -6.48 -8.26
C ALA A 118 5.98 -6.77 -7.92
N GLN A 119 6.52 -7.87 -8.44
CA GLN A 119 7.91 -8.31 -8.24
C GLN A 119 8.78 -7.94 -9.44
N SER A 120 8.15 -7.65 -10.58
CA SER A 120 8.79 -7.22 -11.80
C SER A 120 7.93 -6.19 -12.52
N GLU A 121 8.52 -5.45 -13.46
CA GLU A 121 7.81 -4.53 -14.34
C GLU A 121 6.71 -5.23 -15.15
N ASN A 122 6.89 -6.52 -15.43
CA ASN A 122 5.93 -7.34 -16.17
C ASN A 122 4.73 -7.85 -15.31
N ASP A 123 4.61 -7.43 -14.07
CA ASP A 123 3.49 -7.79 -13.19
C ASP A 123 2.35 -6.76 -13.23
N ILE A 124 2.57 -5.63 -13.93
CA ILE A 124 1.58 -4.61 -14.27
C ILE A 124 1.76 -4.24 -15.74
N ILE A 125 0.76 -4.52 -16.57
CA ILE A 125 0.84 -4.33 -18.02
C ILE A 125 -0.33 -3.50 -18.51
N TYR A 126 -0.02 -2.46 -19.30
CA TYR A 126 -1.03 -1.76 -20.08
C TYR A 126 -1.34 -2.52 -21.37
N CYS A 127 -2.62 -2.64 -21.68
CA CYS A 127 -3.15 -3.27 -22.88
C CYS A 127 -4.07 -2.29 -23.60
N ALA A 128 -3.71 -1.87 -24.81
CA ALA A 128 -4.49 -0.86 -25.55
C ALA A 128 -5.90 -1.35 -25.96
N ASN A 129 -6.13 -2.67 -25.98
CA ASN A 129 -7.40 -3.26 -26.39
C ASN A 129 -7.59 -4.66 -25.80
N LYS A 130 -8.79 -5.23 -25.98
CA LYS A 130 -9.14 -6.57 -25.48
C LYS A 130 -8.26 -7.70 -26.04
N LYS A 131 -7.75 -7.57 -27.27
CA LYS A 131 -6.86 -8.59 -27.87
C LYS A 131 -5.52 -8.63 -27.12
N GLN A 132 -4.93 -7.47 -26.85
CA GLN A 132 -3.70 -7.38 -26.05
C GLN A 132 -3.93 -7.85 -24.61
N LEU A 133 -5.07 -7.49 -24.01
CA LEU A 133 -5.43 -7.97 -22.66
C LEU A 133 -5.51 -9.51 -22.61
N GLN A 134 -6.09 -10.15 -23.62
CA GLN A 134 -6.17 -11.61 -23.66
C GLN A 134 -4.80 -12.25 -23.83
N GLN A 135 -3.93 -11.67 -24.67
CA GLN A 135 -2.56 -12.12 -24.80
C GLN A 135 -1.79 -11.99 -23.50
N ALA A 136 -1.87 -10.83 -22.82
CA ALA A 136 -1.22 -10.60 -21.54
C ALA A 136 -1.70 -11.59 -20.46
N LYS A 137 -3.01 -11.90 -20.39
CA LYS A 137 -3.53 -12.96 -19.50
C LYS A 137 -2.91 -14.32 -19.77
N THR A 138 -2.74 -14.67 -21.04
CA THR A 138 -2.08 -15.93 -21.44
C THR A 138 -0.62 -15.96 -20.97
N ASP A 139 0.09 -14.84 -21.12
CA ASP A 139 1.51 -14.76 -20.73
C ASP A 139 1.68 -14.76 -19.20
N PHE A 140 0.74 -14.14 -18.43
CA PHE A 140 0.68 -14.29 -16.98
C PHE A 140 0.47 -15.76 -16.57
N SER A 141 -0.47 -16.46 -17.23
CA SER A 141 -0.72 -17.90 -16.95
C SER A 141 0.51 -18.76 -17.22
N LYS A 142 1.26 -18.51 -18.31
CA LYS A 142 2.53 -19.20 -18.59
C LYS A 142 3.59 -18.98 -17.51
N ARG A 143 3.58 -17.83 -16.83
CA ARG A 143 4.43 -17.50 -15.68
C ARG A 143 3.90 -18.06 -14.36
N GLY A 144 2.78 -18.80 -14.37
CA GLY A 144 2.13 -19.33 -13.16
C GLY A 144 1.28 -18.30 -12.40
N ILE A 145 1.08 -17.10 -12.95
CA ILE A 145 0.25 -16.05 -12.33
C ILE A 145 -1.19 -16.24 -12.79
N THR A 146 -2.00 -16.86 -11.96
CA THR A 146 -3.44 -17.13 -12.23
C THR A 146 -4.36 -16.13 -11.57
N ASN A 147 -3.92 -15.49 -10.49
CA ASN A 147 -4.68 -14.46 -9.79
C ASN A 147 -4.32 -13.08 -10.35
N THR A 148 -5.26 -12.44 -11.04
CA THR A 148 -5.06 -11.16 -11.70
C THR A 148 -6.20 -10.19 -11.44
N VAL A 149 -5.90 -8.90 -11.51
CA VAL A 149 -6.88 -7.81 -11.48
C VAL A 149 -6.86 -7.08 -12.81
N VAL A 150 -8.03 -6.86 -13.38
CA VAL A 150 -8.22 -6.02 -14.58
C VAL A 150 -8.93 -4.74 -14.18
N GLN A 151 -8.39 -3.63 -14.65
CA GLN A 151 -8.96 -2.29 -14.51
C GLN A 151 -8.94 -1.60 -15.87
N ALA A 152 -10.04 -0.95 -16.29
CA ALA A 152 -10.01 -0.09 -17.45
C ALA A 152 -9.06 1.09 -17.19
N HIS A 153 -8.40 1.56 -18.24
CA HIS A 153 -7.61 2.79 -18.15
C HIS A 153 -8.53 3.99 -17.92
N VAL A 154 -8.18 4.81 -16.95
CA VAL A 154 -8.81 6.10 -16.64
C VAL A 154 -7.80 7.19 -16.94
N GLU A 155 -8.17 8.14 -17.80
CA GLU A 155 -7.36 9.33 -18.08
C GLU A 155 -7.49 10.34 -16.95
N GLY A 156 -6.38 10.95 -16.57
CA GLY A 156 -6.34 11.96 -15.54
C GLY A 156 -4.98 12.07 -14.85
N ASP A 157 -4.93 12.87 -13.83
CA ASP A 157 -3.72 13.08 -13.03
C ASP A 157 -3.50 11.92 -12.06
N LEU A 158 -2.32 11.32 -12.10
CA LEU A 158 -1.91 10.37 -11.08
C LEU A 158 -1.58 11.12 -9.78
N VAL A 159 -2.22 10.69 -8.71
CA VAL A 159 -2.02 11.22 -7.35
C VAL A 159 -1.60 10.08 -6.43
N LYS A 160 -0.46 10.22 -5.75
CA LYS A 160 -0.04 9.33 -4.67
C LYS A 160 -0.50 9.90 -3.35
N PHE A 161 -1.07 9.05 -2.49
CA PHE A 161 -1.51 9.47 -1.17
C PHE A 161 -0.94 8.58 -0.06
N TYR A 162 -0.83 9.17 1.13
CA TYR A 162 -0.33 8.52 2.34
C TYR A 162 -1.18 8.95 3.53
N GLY A 163 -1.43 8.02 4.45
CA GLY A 163 -2.17 8.34 5.64
C GLY A 163 -1.89 7.39 6.81
N VAL A 164 -2.29 7.86 7.98
CA VAL A 164 -2.36 7.06 9.20
C VAL A 164 -3.76 7.22 9.78
N ASN A 165 -4.54 6.15 9.73
CA ASN A 165 -5.94 6.14 10.12
C ASN A 165 -6.13 6.59 11.58
N ASN A 166 -7.24 7.28 11.87
CA ASN A 166 -7.55 7.85 13.18
C ASN A 166 -6.54 8.90 13.68
N THR A 167 -5.73 9.47 12.78
CA THR A 167 -4.90 10.65 13.04
C THR A 167 -5.27 11.76 12.05
N HIS A 168 -4.70 12.95 12.22
CA HIS A 168 -4.89 14.05 11.27
C HIS A 168 -3.84 14.03 10.14
N PHE A 169 -3.13 12.91 9.97
CA PHE A 169 -2.11 12.80 8.95
C PHE A 169 -2.68 12.19 7.68
N PHE A 170 -2.80 13.01 6.66
CA PHE A 170 -3.04 12.65 5.27
C PHE A 170 -2.24 13.58 4.37
N ARG A 171 -1.55 13.04 3.36
CA ARG A 171 -0.79 13.77 2.35
C ARG A 171 -1.04 13.18 0.99
N TYR A 172 -1.08 14.03 -0.04
CA TYR A 172 -1.09 13.58 -1.42
C TYR A 172 -0.09 14.37 -2.25
N TYR A 173 0.36 13.77 -3.34
CA TYR A 173 1.40 14.31 -4.22
C TYR A 173 1.15 13.89 -5.66
N TYR A 174 1.54 14.74 -6.59
CA TYR A 174 1.63 14.41 -8.00
C TYR A 174 3.05 13.92 -8.28
N PRO A 175 3.27 12.65 -8.69
CA PRO A 175 4.62 12.10 -8.91
C PRO A 175 5.41 12.85 -9.96
N THR A 176 4.72 13.38 -10.98
CA THR A 176 5.33 14.08 -12.11
C THR A 176 5.90 15.45 -11.76
N ASP A 177 5.49 16.08 -10.64
CA ASP A 177 6.00 17.39 -10.23
C ASP A 177 7.50 17.38 -9.90
N ASP A 178 8.02 16.24 -9.44
CA ASP A 178 9.43 16.11 -9.08
C ASP A 178 10.29 15.56 -10.22
N GLY A 179 9.71 15.31 -11.41
CA GLY A 179 10.41 14.66 -12.52
C GLY A 179 10.85 13.22 -12.27
N ILE A 180 10.40 12.60 -11.16
CA ILE A 180 10.77 11.25 -10.77
C ILE A 180 9.62 10.31 -11.09
N THR A 181 9.62 9.73 -12.28
CA THR A 181 8.73 8.62 -12.63
C THR A 181 9.37 7.30 -12.19
N LYS A 182 8.71 6.55 -11.31
CA LYS A 182 9.23 5.27 -10.82
C LYS A 182 8.87 4.09 -11.71
N PHE A 183 7.74 4.13 -12.42
CA PHE A 183 7.21 3.02 -13.21
C PHE A 183 6.55 3.52 -14.50
N ALA A 184 6.48 2.64 -15.51
CA ALA A 184 5.89 2.89 -16.81
C ALA A 184 4.43 3.41 -16.75
N ASP A 185 3.69 3.05 -15.71
CA ASP A 185 2.30 3.48 -15.48
C ASP A 185 2.17 4.99 -15.28
N GLU A 186 3.18 5.61 -14.66
CA GLU A 186 3.22 7.05 -14.45
C GLU A 186 3.38 7.82 -15.77
N GLN A 187 3.95 7.17 -16.81
CA GLN A 187 4.15 7.76 -18.13
C GLN A 187 2.87 7.79 -18.98
N HIS A 188 1.92 6.87 -18.73
CA HIS A 188 0.69 6.78 -19.54
C HIS A 188 -0.28 7.92 -19.30
N ASN A 189 -0.31 8.51 -18.10
CA ASN A 189 -1.14 9.66 -17.78
C ASN A 189 -0.42 11.00 -18.00
N GLY A 190 0.88 10.96 -18.32
CA GLY A 190 1.66 12.17 -18.65
C GLY A 190 1.91 13.08 -17.45
N THR A 191 2.23 14.35 -17.75
CA THR A 191 2.43 15.39 -16.75
C THR A 191 1.09 15.77 -16.12
N ALA A 192 1.07 15.96 -14.80
CA ALA A 192 -0.14 16.35 -14.08
C ALA A 192 -0.65 17.74 -14.55
N HIS A 193 -1.95 17.82 -14.79
CA HIS A 193 -2.67 19.06 -15.11
C HIS A 193 -3.15 19.79 -13.87
N HIS A 194 -3.04 19.15 -12.70
CA HIS A 194 -3.55 19.62 -11.41
C HIS A 194 -5.06 19.91 -11.44
N PHE A 195 -5.83 18.99 -12.02
CA PHE A 195 -7.28 19.08 -12.04
C PHE A 195 -7.83 19.30 -10.63
N PRO A 196 -8.71 20.30 -10.43
CA PRO A 196 -9.29 20.55 -9.11
C PRO A 196 -10.18 19.38 -8.68
N PHE A 197 -10.02 18.92 -7.45
CA PHE A 197 -10.83 17.85 -6.87
C PHE A 197 -11.02 18.03 -5.37
N GLN A 198 -11.96 17.29 -4.80
CA GLN A 198 -12.26 17.32 -3.37
C GLN A 198 -11.29 16.41 -2.60
N TRP A 199 -10.08 16.90 -2.29
CA TRP A 199 -9.06 16.10 -1.63
C TRP A 199 -9.49 15.57 -0.24
N LYS A 200 -10.40 16.26 0.47
CA LYS A 200 -11.02 15.77 1.71
C LYS A 200 -11.89 14.53 1.46
N ALA A 201 -12.52 14.42 0.31
CA ALA A 201 -13.24 13.20 -0.06
C ALA A 201 -12.28 12.04 -0.33
N LEU A 202 -11.12 12.31 -0.96
CA LEU A 202 -10.06 11.32 -1.13
C LEU A 202 -9.52 10.83 0.23
N GLU A 203 -9.24 11.76 1.17
CA GLU A 203 -8.83 11.43 2.54
C GLU A 203 -9.86 10.55 3.25
N ALA A 204 -11.13 10.93 3.22
CA ALA A 204 -12.21 10.16 3.84
C ALA A 204 -12.35 8.77 3.22
N THR A 205 -12.25 8.67 1.89
CA THR A 205 -12.28 7.39 1.16
C THR A 205 -11.09 6.51 1.54
N ALA A 206 -9.87 7.06 1.58
CA ALA A 206 -8.67 6.32 1.95
C ALA A 206 -8.73 5.82 3.41
N ASN A 207 -9.20 6.63 4.34
CA ASN A 207 -9.44 6.24 5.74
C ASN A 207 -10.52 5.14 5.86
N HIS A 208 -11.56 5.21 5.03
CA HIS A 208 -12.58 4.16 4.98
C HIS A 208 -11.98 2.83 4.49
N ILE A 209 -11.18 2.85 3.43
CA ILE A 209 -10.45 1.66 2.94
C ILE A 209 -9.53 1.11 4.04
N ALA A 210 -8.78 1.98 4.72
CA ALA A 210 -7.89 1.60 5.82
C ALA A 210 -8.63 0.88 6.94
N THR A 211 -9.84 1.34 7.27
CA THR A 211 -10.72 0.70 8.25
C THR A 211 -11.22 -0.66 7.78
N LEU A 212 -11.74 -0.74 6.54
CA LEU A 212 -12.22 -2.01 5.94
C LEU A 212 -11.10 -3.05 5.83
N ALA A 213 -9.92 -2.62 5.45
CA ALA A 213 -8.76 -3.49 5.30
C ALA A 213 -8.08 -3.81 6.64
N ASN A 214 -8.38 -3.11 7.72
CA ASN A 214 -7.65 -3.13 8.99
C ASN A 214 -6.17 -2.78 8.81
N THR A 215 -5.90 -1.69 8.06
CA THR A 215 -4.55 -1.26 7.67
C THR A 215 -4.35 0.21 8.07
N PRO A 216 -4.10 0.49 9.36
CA PRO A 216 -4.02 1.88 9.83
C PRO A 216 -2.88 2.70 9.23
N VAL A 217 -1.75 2.09 8.88
CA VAL A 217 -0.63 2.76 8.20
C VAL A 217 -0.66 2.39 6.73
N TYR A 218 -1.02 3.32 5.88
CA TYR A 218 -1.37 3.05 4.49
C TYR A 218 -0.84 4.08 3.51
N GLY A 219 -0.84 3.70 2.25
CA GLY A 219 -0.69 4.59 1.09
C GLY A 219 -1.39 4.00 -0.13
N GLY A 220 -1.43 4.74 -1.19
CA GLY A 220 -2.05 4.28 -2.43
C GLY A 220 -1.91 5.29 -3.55
N ASP A 221 -2.51 4.93 -4.66
CA ASP A 221 -2.54 5.72 -5.88
C ASP A 221 -4.00 5.96 -6.33
N ALA A 222 -4.28 7.14 -6.82
CA ALA A 222 -5.55 7.51 -7.41
C ALA A 222 -5.36 8.23 -8.74
N ILE A 223 -6.35 8.15 -9.62
CA ILE A 223 -6.44 9.00 -10.82
C ILE A 223 -7.52 10.04 -10.58
N VAL A 224 -7.19 11.31 -10.79
CA VAL A 224 -8.12 12.44 -10.74
C VAL A 224 -8.44 12.85 -12.17
N THR A 225 -9.71 12.72 -12.58
CA THR A 225 -10.15 13.08 -13.93
C THR A 225 -10.32 14.59 -14.12
N ALA A 226 -10.43 15.04 -15.34
CA ALA A 226 -10.69 16.45 -15.68
C ALA A 226 -11.98 17.00 -15.04
N GLU A 227 -12.95 16.12 -14.75
CA GLU A 227 -14.22 16.46 -14.08
C GLU A 227 -14.09 16.55 -12.56
N GLY A 228 -12.88 16.31 -11.99
CA GLY A 228 -12.63 16.35 -10.57
C GLY A 228 -13.09 15.08 -9.80
N THR A 229 -13.52 14.04 -10.54
CA THR A 229 -13.78 12.72 -9.96
C THR A 229 -12.47 11.96 -9.75
N PHE A 230 -12.35 11.17 -8.70
CA PHE A 230 -11.17 10.33 -8.52
C PHE A 230 -11.51 8.83 -8.47
N TYR A 231 -10.55 8.00 -8.85
CA TYR A 231 -10.61 6.54 -8.79
C TYR A 231 -9.38 5.99 -8.09
N ILE A 232 -9.57 5.17 -7.05
CA ILE A 232 -8.46 4.49 -6.36
C ILE A 232 -7.97 3.35 -7.25
N ILE A 233 -6.70 3.37 -7.63
CA ILE A 233 -6.09 2.37 -8.52
C ILE A 233 -5.15 1.41 -7.80
N ASP A 234 -4.68 1.78 -6.61
CA ASP A 234 -3.88 0.92 -5.74
C ASP A 234 -4.01 1.36 -4.26
N PHE A 235 -3.86 0.41 -3.32
CA PHE A 235 -3.86 0.67 -1.88
C PHE A 235 -2.94 -0.33 -1.18
N ASN A 236 -2.01 0.16 -0.38
CA ASN A 236 -0.90 -0.61 0.17
C ASN A 236 -0.69 -0.36 1.67
N ASP A 237 -0.23 -1.40 2.36
CA ASP A 237 0.29 -1.31 3.73
C ASP A 237 1.70 -0.70 3.74
N TRP A 238 2.03 0.01 4.82
CA TRP A 238 3.36 0.56 5.10
C TRP A 238 4.10 1.08 3.85
N PRO A 239 3.66 2.18 3.22
CA PRO A 239 4.42 2.81 2.14
C PRO A 239 5.72 3.42 2.68
N SER A 240 6.65 3.76 1.79
CA SER A 240 7.94 4.36 2.18
C SER A 240 7.83 5.78 2.75
N PHE A 241 6.70 6.46 2.56
CA PHE A 241 6.48 7.87 2.96
C PHE A 241 7.61 8.82 2.53
N SER A 242 8.27 8.55 1.42
CA SER A 242 9.54 9.18 1.05
C SER A 242 9.52 10.72 1.02
N ARG A 243 8.35 11.32 0.79
CA ARG A 243 8.16 12.78 0.75
C ARG A 243 7.73 13.41 2.06
N CYS A 244 7.27 12.61 3.03
CA CYS A 244 6.68 13.06 4.29
C CYS A 244 7.09 12.19 5.49
N LYS A 245 8.27 11.56 5.42
CA LYS A 245 8.78 10.57 6.38
C LYS A 245 8.65 11.02 7.85
N ASN A 246 9.10 12.22 8.17
CA ASN A 246 9.12 12.69 9.56
C ASN A 246 7.70 12.95 10.10
N GLU A 247 6.79 13.47 9.27
CA GLU A 247 5.39 13.68 9.65
C GLU A 247 4.67 12.33 9.80
N ALA A 248 4.89 11.40 8.87
CA ALA A 248 4.35 10.06 8.94
C ALA A 248 4.83 9.31 10.19
N ALA A 249 6.12 9.39 10.51
CA ALA A 249 6.67 8.75 11.71
C ALA A 249 6.02 9.28 12.98
N LYS A 250 5.82 10.61 13.09
CA LYS A 250 5.10 11.22 14.22
C LYS A 250 3.65 10.73 14.32
N ALA A 251 2.95 10.64 13.18
CA ALA A 251 1.57 10.17 13.14
C ALA A 251 1.45 8.69 13.51
N ILE A 252 2.38 7.84 13.06
CA ILE A 252 2.41 6.42 13.42
C ILE A 252 2.67 6.25 14.93
N ASN A 253 3.61 7.02 15.50
CA ASN A 253 3.87 7.00 16.93
C ASN A 253 2.67 7.50 17.74
N LEU A 254 1.96 8.53 17.26
CA LEU A 254 0.70 8.97 17.86
C LEU A 254 -0.36 7.85 17.82
N TYR A 255 -0.50 7.17 16.68
CA TYR A 255 -1.42 6.04 16.56
C TYR A 255 -1.08 4.93 17.57
N VAL A 256 0.20 4.57 17.70
CA VAL A 256 0.66 3.58 18.71
C VAL A 256 0.29 4.03 20.13
N ALA A 257 0.53 5.28 20.49
CA ALA A 257 0.18 5.82 21.80
C ALA A 257 -1.32 5.74 22.06
N MET A 258 -2.17 6.09 21.08
CA MET A 258 -3.62 5.96 21.17
C MET A 258 -4.08 4.52 21.40
N GLN A 259 -3.44 3.53 20.73
CA GLN A 259 -3.75 2.11 20.93
C GLN A 259 -3.36 1.60 22.33
N LEU A 260 -2.34 2.18 22.92
CA LEU A 260 -1.87 1.84 24.26
C LEU A 260 -2.62 2.58 25.38
N LYS A 261 -3.51 3.55 25.02
CA LYS A 261 -4.22 4.42 25.96
C LYS A 261 -3.26 5.23 26.88
N ILE A 262 -2.11 5.65 26.29
CA ILE A 262 -1.10 6.45 26.96
C ILE A 262 -1.28 7.93 26.57
#